data_2951240b200ecd23b8453859f933cee3
#
_entry.id   2951240b200ecd23b8453859f933cee3
#
_cell.length_a   1.000
_cell.length_b   1.000
_cell.length_c   1.000
_cell.angle_alpha   90.00
_cell.angle_beta   90.00
_cell.angle_gamma   90.00
#
_symmetry.space_group_name_H-M   'P 1'
#
loop_
_entity.id
_entity.type
_entity.pdbx_description
1 polymer ?
#
loop_
_entity_poly.entity_id
_entity_poly.type
_entity_poly.pdbx_seq_one_letter_code
_entity_poly.pdbx_strand_id
1 'polypeptide(L)'
;MCIRDSFTPLGWTQLGHGWEMAVAAISGLIAKENVVATFGMLFNPNLEEVAEDGAEIWSNLQGALTPIAAYGYLVFNLLCAPCFAAIGAIRREMNSGKWTIFALCYQCLFAYGVALVIYQVGNVVTGAGVNVIGLAAAVVIVSFFVYMLVRPYKESDTLSVDTKNLVKTK
;
A
#
# COMPACT_ATOMS: atom_id res chain seq x y z
N MET A 1 -14.79 0.49 15.27
CA MET A 1 -14.02 1.69 14.92
C MET A 1 -13.54 1.53 13.48
N CYS A 2 -13.92 2.43 12.58
CA CYS A 2 -13.81 2.24 11.12
C CYS A 2 -12.42 1.91 10.57
N ILE A 3 -11.34 2.41 11.16
CA ILE A 3 -9.97 2.18 10.66
C ILE A 3 -9.56 0.71 10.85
N ARG A 4 -9.84 0.15 12.04
CA ARG A 4 -9.54 -1.25 12.34
C ARG A 4 -10.28 -2.20 11.41
N ASP A 5 -11.55 -1.94 11.15
CA ASP A 5 -12.41 -2.81 10.36
C ASP A 5 -12.01 -2.83 8.89
N SER A 6 -11.45 -1.72 8.37
CA SER A 6 -10.96 -1.63 6.99
C SER A 6 -9.75 -2.53 6.70
N PHE A 7 -8.98 -2.91 7.73
CA PHE A 7 -7.81 -3.79 7.58
C PHE A 7 -8.10 -5.26 7.92
N THR A 8 -9.32 -5.58 8.34
CA THR A 8 -9.74 -6.97 8.62
C THR A 8 -9.54 -7.91 7.43
N PRO A 9 -9.86 -7.54 6.17
CA PRO A 9 -9.67 -8.39 5.01
C PRO A 9 -8.20 -8.73 4.71
N LEU A 10 -7.26 -7.93 5.22
CA LEU A 10 -5.82 -8.11 5.06
C LEU A 10 -5.20 -9.01 6.15
N GLY A 11 -6.00 -9.47 7.13
CA GLY A 11 -5.55 -10.34 8.20
C GLY A 11 -4.77 -9.66 9.33
N TRP A 12 -4.59 -8.34 9.28
CA TRP A 12 -3.83 -7.60 10.29
C TRP A 12 -4.54 -7.48 11.64
N THR A 13 -5.84 -7.75 11.66
CA THR A 13 -6.67 -7.65 12.87
C THR A 13 -6.89 -8.99 13.58
N GLN A 14 -6.45 -10.11 12.99
CA GLN A 14 -6.77 -11.45 13.48
C GLN A 14 -6.25 -11.73 14.91
N LEU A 15 -5.09 -11.18 15.26
CA LEU A 15 -4.47 -11.35 16.59
C LEU A 15 -4.72 -10.15 17.52
N GLY A 16 -5.63 -9.24 17.18
CA GLY A 16 -6.01 -8.12 18.03
C GLY A 16 -5.19 -6.83 17.83
N HIS A 17 -4.08 -6.89 17.08
CA HIS A 17 -3.11 -5.79 16.90
C HIS A 17 -3.34 -4.93 15.65
N GLY A 18 -4.58 -4.86 15.16
CA GLY A 18 -4.87 -4.13 13.90
C GLY A 18 -4.71 -2.60 13.99
N TRP A 19 -4.83 -2.01 15.19
CA TRP A 19 -4.65 -0.57 15.36
C TRP A 19 -3.17 -0.19 15.34
N GLU A 20 -2.30 -1.03 15.91
CA GLU A 20 -0.85 -0.86 15.91
C GLU A 20 -0.31 -0.88 14.48
N MET A 21 -0.81 -1.81 13.65
CA MET A 21 -0.47 -1.88 12.23
C MET A 21 -0.90 -0.64 11.46
N ALA A 22 -2.11 -0.14 11.72
CA ALA A 22 -2.61 1.07 11.09
C ALA A 22 -1.78 2.31 11.49
N VAL A 23 -1.44 2.45 12.77
CA VAL A 23 -0.60 3.55 13.27
C VAL A 23 0.80 3.49 12.64
N ALA A 24 1.41 2.30 12.60
CA ALA A 24 2.72 2.11 11.99
C ALA A 24 2.71 2.43 10.48
N ALA A 25 1.65 2.05 9.75
CA ALA A 25 1.50 2.41 8.34
C ALA A 25 1.37 3.92 8.12
N ILE A 26 0.63 4.62 8.99
CA ILE A 26 0.48 6.08 8.93
C ILE A 26 1.81 6.78 9.27
N SER A 27 2.54 6.30 10.29
CA SER A 27 3.86 6.84 10.63
C SER A 27 4.86 6.69 9.49
N GLY A 28 4.75 5.61 8.70
CA GLY A 28 5.53 5.37 7.50
C GLY A 28 5.29 6.39 6.37
N LEU A 29 4.20 7.15 6.39
CA LEU A 29 3.98 8.26 5.46
C LEU A 29 4.91 9.46 5.75
N ILE A 30 5.37 9.63 6.98
CA ILE A 30 6.32 10.68 7.35
C ILE A 30 7.70 10.28 6.86
N ALA A 31 8.16 9.11 7.28
CA ALA A 31 9.39 8.49 6.82
C ALA A 31 9.22 6.96 6.97
N LYS A 32 9.55 6.20 5.94
CA LYS A 32 9.32 4.74 5.94
C LYS A 32 10.12 4.01 7.03
N GLU A 33 11.22 4.59 7.45
CA GLU A 33 12.05 4.12 8.57
C GLU A 33 11.32 4.17 9.91
N ASN A 34 10.38 5.11 10.08
CA ASN A 34 9.60 5.24 11.31
C ASN A 34 8.65 4.06 11.56
N VAL A 35 8.37 3.24 10.57
CA VAL A 35 7.55 2.02 10.75
C VAL A 35 8.21 1.09 11.77
N VAL A 36 9.51 0.85 11.65
CA VAL A 36 10.26 -0.02 12.57
C VAL A 36 10.30 0.56 13.98
N ALA A 37 10.59 1.86 14.10
CA ALA A 37 10.60 2.54 15.39
C ALA A 37 9.21 2.52 16.05
N THR A 38 8.14 2.70 15.27
CA THR A 38 6.75 2.63 15.77
C THR A 38 6.42 1.23 16.27
N PHE A 39 6.84 0.18 15.57
CA PHE A 39 6.68 -1.19 16.07
C PHE A 39 7.46 -1.43 17.37
N GLY A 40 8.67 -0.90 17.48
CA GLY A 40 9.45 -0.96 18.71
C GLY A 40 8.69 -0.39 19.89
N MET A 41 8.14 0.80 19.74
CA MET A 41 7.39 1.48 20.80
C MET A 41 6.07 0.77 21.14
N LEU A 42 5.36 0.21 20.15
CA LEU A 42 4.04 -0.40 20.36
C LEU A 42 4.13 -1.83 20.91
N PHE A 43 5.11 -2.61 20.46
CA PHE A 43 5.25 -4.01 20.88
C PHE A 43 6.22 -4.22 22.03
N ASN A 44 7.06 -3.24 22.34
CA ASN A 44 7.99 -3.34 23.48
C ASN A 44 8.16 -1.97 24.16
N PRO A 45 7.16 -1.51 24.95
CA PRO A 45 7.16 -0.18 25.56
C PRO A 45 8.26 0.04 26.62
N ASN A 46 8.99 -1.00 27.00
CA ASN A 46 10.08 -0.92 27.99
C ASN A 46 11.46 -0.67 27.37
N LEU A 47 11.57 -0.61 26.03
CA LEU A 47 12.82 -0.29 25.34
C LEU A 47 12.92 1.23 25.16
N GLU A 48 14.00 1.82 25.67
CA GLU A 48 14.31 3.24 25.49
C GLU A 48 14.80 3.53 24.06
N GLU A 49 15.50 2.58 23.44
CA GLU A 49 15.96 2.67 22.04
C GLU A 49 15.77 1.33 21.34
N VAL A 50 15.37 1.37 20.08
CA VAL A 50 15.22 0.19 19.21
C VAL A 50 16.46 0.10 18.32
N ALA A 51 17.14 -1.05 18.36
CA ALA A 51 18.25 -1.31 17.45
C ALA A 51 17.80 -1.25 15.98
N GLU A 52 18.66 -0.79 15.09
CA GLU A 52 18.33 -0.63 13.65
C GLU A 52 17.92 -1.96 13.00
N ASP A 53 18.43 -3.08 13.48
CA ASP A 53 18.07 -4.42 13.00
C ASP A 53 16.75 -4.96 13.55
N GLY A 54 16.18 -4.31 14.56
CA GLY A 54 14.88 -4.67 15.14
C GLY A 54 14.83 -6.07 15.77
N ALA A 55 15.98 -6.69 16.07
CA ALA A 55 16.07 -8.07 16.57
C ALA A 55 15.25 -8.30 17.85
N GLU A 56 15.14 -7.29 18.70
CA GLU A 56 14.44 -7.32 19.98
C GLU A 56 12.92 -7.38 19.83
N ILE A 57 12.40 -6.94 18.67
CA ILE A 57 10.98 -6.87 18.40
C ILE A 57 10.47 -8.17 17.76
N TRP A 58 11.36 -8.97 17.16
CA TRP A 58 10.99 -10.13 16.35
C TRP A 58 10.13 -11.15 17.08
N SER A 59 10.42 -11.45 18.33
CA SER A 59 9.65 -12.42 19.12
C SER A 59 8.19 -11.97 19.33
N ASN A 60 8.00 -10.71 19.65
CA ASN A 60 6.67 -10.13 19.89
C ASN A 60 5.90 -9.97 18.57
N LEU A 61 6.60 -9.58 17.50
CA LEU A 61 6.01 -9.42 16.18
C LEU A 61 5.58 -10.76 15.57
N GLN A 62 6.35 -11.83 15.76
CA GLN A 62 5.99 -13.21 15.37
C GLN A 62 4.72 -13.70 16.07
N GLY A 63 4.47 -13.27 17.32
CA GLY A 63 3.24 -13.55 18.04
C GLY A 63 2.04 -12.73 17.56
N ALA A 64 2.29 -11.56 16.95
CA ALA A 64 1.25 -10.60 16.55
C ALA A 64 0.79 -10.75 15.10
N LEU A 65 1.63 -11.32 14.23
CA LEU A 65 1.35 -11.44 12.79
C LEU A 65 1.62 -12.84 12.26
N THR A 66 0.73 -13.32 11.41
CA THR A 66 1.04 -14.50 10.59
C THR A 66 2.08 -14.12 9.52
N PRO A 67 2.97 -15.04 9.08
CA PRO A 67 4.00 -14.74 8.08
C PRO A 67 3.43 -14.17 6.79
N ILE A 68 2.23 -14.61 6.36
CA ILE A 68 1.54 -14.13 5.17
C ILE A 68 1.04 -12.70 5.38
N ALA A 69 0.46 -12.40 6.54
CA ALA A 69 0.00 -11.06 6.88
C ALA A 69 1.18 -10.07 6.98
N ALA A 70 2.31 -10.51 7.54
CA ALA A 70 3.55 -9.72 7.59
C ALA A 70 4.08 -9.39 6.20
N TYR A 71 4.12 -10.38 5.30
CA TYR A 71 4.53 -10.16 3.91
C TYR A 71 3.59 -9.20 3.18
N GLY A 72 2.28 -9.38 3.34
CA GLY A 72 1.27 -8.46 2.78
C GLY A 72 1.44 -7.03 3.31
N TYR A 73 1.79 -6.87 4.59
CA TYR A 73 2.05 -5.57 5.21
C TYR A 73 3.29 -4.89 4.63
N LEU A 74 4.38 -5.64 4.43
CA LEU A 74 5.60 -5.12 3.79
C LEU A 74 5.32 -4.63 2.36
N VAL A 75 4.61 -5.44 1.56
CA VAL A 75 4.25 -5.07 0.19
C VAL A 75 3.33 -3.86 0.17
N PHE A 76 2.36 -3.78 1.10
CA PHE A 76 1.51 -2.60 1.25
C PHE A 76 2.33 -1.33 1.52
N ASN A 77 3.25 -1.37 2.48
CA ASN A 77 4.09 -0.21 2.80
C ASN A 77 5.03 0.19 1.65
N LEU A 78 5.50 -0.77 0.85
CA LEU A 78 6.32 -0.47 -0.33
C LEU A 78 5.52 0.23 -1.42
N LEU A 79 4.29 -0.23 -1.66
CA LEU A 79 3.43 0.24 -2.75
C LEU A 79 2.54 1.42 -2.38
N CYS A 80 2.27 1.63 -1.08
CA CYS A 80 1.44 2.72 -0.59
C CYS A 80 2.06 4.09 -0.93
N ALA A 81 1.27 5.15 -0.74
CA ALA A 81 1.66 6.53 -1.02
C ALA A 81 3.10 6.85 -0.57
N PRO A 82 3.86 7.59 -1.36
CA PRO A 82 5.21 7.99 -1.00
C PRO A 82 5.20 8.95 0.20
N CYS A 83 6.36 9.18 0.82
CA CYS A 83 6.50 10.11 1.94
C CYS A 83 6.08 11.55 1.54
N PHE A 84 5.78 12.38 2.53
CA PHE A 84 5.32 13.75 2.30
C PHE A 84 6.26 14.58 1.41
N ALA A 85 7.57 14.35 1.50
CA ALA A 85 8.54 15.03 0.64
C ALA A 85 8.33 14.68 -0.84
N ALA A 86 8.13 13.40 -1.14
CA ALA A 86 7.85 12.94 -2.51
C ALA A 86 6.48 13.40 -3.01
N ILE A 87 5.47 13.46 -2.13
CA ILE A 87 4.15 14.04 -2.45
C ILE A 87 4.29 15.51 -2.86
N GLY A 88 5.13 16.27 -2.13
CA GLY A 88 5.45 17.66 -2.47
C GLY A 88 6.10 17.81 -3.85
N ALA A 89 7.02 16.91 -4.20
CA ALA A 89 7.65 16.87 -5.52
C ALA A 89 6.62 16.53 -6.62
N ILE A 90 5.81 15.50 -6.44
CA ILE A 90 4.75 15.10 -7.38
C ILE A 90 3.77 16.28 -7.62
N ARG A 91 3.37 16.97 -6.55
CA ARG A 91 2.47 18.12 -6.67
C ARG A 91 3.08 19.25 -7.51
N ARG A 92 4.38 19.48 -7.38
CA ARG A 92 5.10 20.51 -8.15
C ARG A 92 5.18 20.14 -9.63
N GLU A 93 5.50 18.88 -9.93
CA GLU A 93 5.59 18.39 -11.31
C GLU A 93 4.22 18.35 -12.02
N MET A 94 3.18 17.88 -11.32
CA MET A 94 1.84 17.77 -11.91
C MET A 94 1.14 19.11 -12.09
N ASN A 95 1.58 20.18 -11.42
CA ASN A 95 0.99 21.53 -11.45
C ASN A 95 -0.54 21.56 -11.32
N SER A 96 -1.14 20.50 -10.77
CA SER A 96 -2.58 20.36 -10.57
C SER A 96 -2.88 19.53 -9.31
N GLY A 97 -3.55 20.18 -8.33
CA GLY A 97 -3.92 19.50 -7.08
C GLY A 97 -4.87 18.31 -7.28
N LYS A 98 -5.79 18.41 -8.26
CA LYS A 98 -6.76 17.35 -8.57
C LYS A 98 -6.07 16.07 -9.06
N TRP A 99 -5.12 16.19 -9.97
CA TRP A 99 -4.35 15.07 -10.49
C TRP A 99 -3.41 14.47 -9.44
N THR A 100 -2.85 15.30 -8.56
CA THR A 100 -2.03 14.81 -7.44
C THR A 100 -2.86 13.95 -6.49
N ILE A 101 -4.05 14.42 -6.08
CA ILE A 101 -4.93 13.65 -5.20
C ILE A 101 -5.37 12.34 -5.89
N PHE A 102 -5.73 12.40 -7.17
CA PHE A 102 -6.08 11.21 -7.92
C PHE A 102 -4.94 10.18 -7.94
N ALA A 103 -3.72 10.61 -8.21
CA ALA A 103 -2.55 9.73 -8.23
C ALA A 103 -2.30 9.07 -6.86
N LEU A 104 -2.41 9.83 -5.77
CA LEU A 104 -2.25 9.31 -4.40
C LEU A 104 -3.34 8.30 -4.04
N CYS A 105 -4.60 8.62 -4.32
CA CYS A 105 -5.72 7.70 -4.08
C CYS A 105 -5.56 6.41 -4.89
N TYR A 106 -5.20 6.54 -6.17
CA TYR A 106 -4.94 5.39 -7.04
C TYR A 106 -3.82 4.50 -6.47
N GLN A 107 -2.72 5.10 -6.03
CA GLN A 107 -1.58 4.36 -5.48
C GLN A 107 -1.94 3.63 -4.17
N CYS A 108 -2.68 4.28 -3.27
CA CYS A 108 -3.16 3.64 -2.04
C CYS A 108 -4.12 2.48 -2.32
N LEU A 109 -5.08 2.67 -3.25
CA LEU A 109 -6.02 1.62 -3.64
C LEU A 109 -5.30 0.44 -4.30
N PHE A 110 -4.32 0.73 -5.16
CA PHE A 110 -3.49 -0.28 -5.78
C PHE A 110 -2.71 -1.09 -4.74
N ALA A 111 -2.04 -0.43 -3.80
CA ALA A 111 -1.31 -1.08 -2.72
C ALA A 111 -2.21 -1.98 -1.86
N TYR A 112 -3.41 -1.48 -1.51
CA TYR A 112 -4.40 -2.26 -0.77
C TYR A 112 -4.86 -3.49 -1.55
N GLY A 113 -5.15 -3.33 -2.85
CA GLY A 113 -5.57 -4.43 -3.71
C GLY A 113 -4.50 -5.53 -3.83
N VAL A 114 -3.25 -5.15 -4.03
CA VAL A 114 -2.12 -6.11 -4.11
C VAL A 114 -1.92 -6.84 -2.79
N ALA A 115 -1.93 -6.12 -1.67
CA ALA A 115 -1.80 -6.73 -0.34
C ALA A 115 -2.94 -7.72 -0.04
N LEU A 116 -4.17 -7.39 -0.43
CA LEU A 116 -5.33 -8.27 -0.29
C LEU A 116 -5.15 -9.55 -1.13
N VAL A 117 -4.72 -9.43 -2.38
CA VAL A 117 -4.47 -10.58 -3.25
C VAL A 117 -3.40 -11.49 -2.64
N ILE A 118 -2.28 -10.93 -2.18
CA ILE A 118 -1.21 -11.70 -1.54
C ILE A 118 -1.72 -12.45 -0.31
N TYR A 119 -2.49 -11.77 0.55
CA TYR A 119 -3.03 -12.38 1.75
C TYR A 119 -4.00 -13.53 1.43
N GLN A 120 -4.92 -13.33 0.48
CA GLN A 120 -5.90 -14.36 0.09
C GLN A 120 -5.24 -15.56 -0.59
N VAL A 121 -4.31 -15.32 -1.52
CA VAL A 121 -3.55 -16.39 -2.18
C VAL A 121 -2.70 -17.16 -1.16
N GLY A 122 -2.05 -16.46 -0.24
CA GLY A 122 -1.27 -17.07 0.83
C GLY A 122 -2.13 -17.99 1.72
N ASN A 123 -3.32 -17.55 2.12
CA ASN A 123 -4.24 -18.36 2.92
C ASN A 123 -4.76 -19.60 2.16
N VAL A 124 -5.00 -19.49 0.86
CA VAL A 124 -5.37 -20.63 0.02
C VAL A 124 -4.26 -21.66 -0.03
N VAL A 125 -3.00 -21.21 -0.22
CA VAL A 125 -1.83 -22.11 -0.31
C VAL A 125 -1.54 -22.79 1.03
N THR A 126 -1.70 -22.08 2.14
CA THR A 126 -1.42 -22.64 3.49
C THR A 126 -2.60 -23.38 4.11
N GLY A 127 -3.80 -23.34 3.48
CA GLY A 127 -5.00 -24.01 4.02
C GLY A 127 -5.55 -23.37 5.31
N ALA A 128 -5.17 -22.13 5.62
CA ALA A 128 -5.51 -21.44 6.87
C ALA A 128 -6.95 -20.91 6.95
N GLY A 129 -7.83 -21.36 6.06
CA GLY A 129 -9.23 -20.94 5.99
C GLY A 129 -9.46 -19.83 4.95
N VAL A 130 -10.36 -20.12 4.02
CA VAL A 130 -10.65 -19.21 2.89
C VAL A 130 -11.85 -18.34 3.26
N ASN A 131 -11.63 -17.02 3.31
CA ASN A 131 -12.73 -16.09 3.41
C ASN A 131 -13.31 -15.86 2.00
N VAL A 132 -14.47 -16.46 1.72
CA VAL A 132 -15.09 -16.47 0.38
C VAL A 132 -15.28 -15.05 -0.17
N ILE A 133 -15.65 -14.10 0.69
CA ILE A 133 -15.83 -12.69 0.30
C ILE A 133 -14.50 -12.06 -0.09
N GLY A 134 -13.43 -12.30 0.69
CA GLY A 134 -12.10 -11.81 0.40
C GLY A 134 -11.51 -12.41 -0.88
N LEU A 135 -11.73 -13.71 -1.10
CA LEU A 135 -11.29 -14.39 -2.32
C LEU A 135 -12.01 -13.84 -3.56
N ALA A 136 -13.33 -13.64 -3.49
CA ALA A 136 -14.09 -13.04 -4.58
C ALA A 136 -13.57 -11.63 -4.92
N ALA A 137 -13.31 -10.80 -3.91
CA ALA A 137 -12.71 -9.47 -4.09
C ALA A 137 -11.33 -9.55 -4.75
N ALA A 138 -10.47 -10.48 -4.32
CA ALA A 138 -9.14 -10.68 -4.91
C ALA A 138 -9.23 -11.07 -6.39
N VAL A 139 -10.14 -11.98 -6.75
CA VAL A 139 -10.36 -12.38 -8.15
C VAL A 139 -10.82 -11.21 -9.01
N VAL A 140 -11.75 -10.38 -8.50
CA VAL A 140 -12.22 -9.17 -9.20
C VAL A 140 -11.06 -8.19 -9.44
N ILE A 141 -10.22 -7.96 -8.44
CA ILE A 141 -9.06 -7.06 -8.54
C ILE A 141 -8.06 -7.59 -9.57
N VAL A 142 -7.71 -8.88 -9.51
CA VAL A 142 -6.80 -9.50 -10.49
C VAL A 142 -7.37 -9.41 -11.90
N SER A 143 -8.65 -9.73 -12.09
CA SER A 143 -9.33 -9.63 -13.38
C SER A 143 -9.31 -8.21 -13.93
N PHE A 144 -9.53 -7.21 -13.07
CA PHE A 144 -9.44 -5.80 -13.45
C PHE A 144 -8.02 -5.41 -13.89
N PHE A 145 -6.97 -5.86 -13.19
CA PHE A 145 -5.59 -5.60 -13.59
C PHE A 145 -5.24 -6.26 -14.91
N VAL A 146 -5.63 -7.53 -15.10
CA VAL A 146 -5.42 -8.24 -16.36
C VAL A 146 -6.14 -7.52 -17.50
N TYR A 147 -7.38 -7.09 -17.29
CA TYR A 147 -8.13 -6.32 -18.26
C TYR A 147 -7.41 -5.01 -18.63
N MET A 148 -6.88 -4.27 -17.64
CA MET A 148 -6.14 -3.03 -17.88
C MET A 148 -4.85 -3.26 -18.67
N LEU A 149 -4.16 -4.39 -18.44
CA LEU A 149 -2.93 -4.75 -19.16
C LEU A 149 -3.20 -5.19 -20.61
N VAL A 150 -4.30 -5.93 -20.81
CA VAL A 150 -4.65 -6.47 -22.14
C VAL A 150 -5.37 -5.45 -23.02
N ARG A 151 -5.99 -4.43 -22.39
CA ARG A 151 -6.69 -3.38 -23.12
C ARG A 151 -5.73 -2.62 -24.04
N PRO A 152 -5.93 -2.64 -25.38
CA PRO A 152 -5.06 -1.93 -26.31
C PRO A 152 -5.13 -0.43 -26.02
N TYR A 153 -3.97 0.19 -25.82
CA TYR A 153 -3.86 1.63 -25.65
C TYR A 153 -4.29 2.30 -26.97
N LYS A 154 -5.38 3.06 -26.93
CA LYS A 154 -5.81 3.88 -28.04
C LYS A 154 -5.10 5.21 -27.91
N GLU A 155 -4.06 5.41 -28.67
CA GLU A 155 -3.34 6.67 -28.74
C GLU A 155 -4.33 7.78 -29.16
N SER A 156 -4.50 8.79 -28.31
CA SER A 156 -5.33 9.93 -28.67
C SER A 156 -4.51 10.85 -29.55
N ASP A 157 -4.90 10.97 -30.81
CA ASP A 157 -4.30 11.88 -31.81
C ASP A 157 -4.32 13.37 -31.41
N THR A 158 -4.83 13.70 -30.24
CA THR A 158 -4.93 15.09 -29.73
C THR A 158 -3.59 15.68 -29.28
N LEU A 159 -2.51 14.89 -29.23
CA LEU A 159 -1.14 15.36 -28.93
C LEU A 159 -0.26 15.55 -30.17
N SER A 160 -0.80 15.47 -31.37
CA SER A 160 -0.12 15.98 -32.54
C SER A 160 -0.02 17.50 -32.39
N VAL A 161 1.06 17.96 -31.80
CA VAL A 161 1.45 19.38 -31.82
C VAL A 161 1.46 19.79 -33.28
N ASP A 162 0.54 20.64 -33.68
CA ASP A 162 0.46 21.14 -35.04
C ASP A 162 1.69 22.03 -35.29
N THR A 163 2.80 21.38 -35.66
CA THR A 163 4.08 22.02 -35.97
C THR A 163 3.97 22.99 -37.15
N LYS A 164 2.87 22.92 -37.92
CA LYS A 164 2.61 23.84 -39.04
C LYS A 164 2.34 25.26 -38.56
N ASN A 165 1.84 25.45 -37.33
CA ASN A 165 1.58 26.79 -36.80
C ASN A 165 2.83 27.43 -36.16
N LEU A 166 3.82 26.64 -35.74
CA LEU A 166 5.07 27.16 -35.17
C LEU A 166 6.03 27.75 -36.24
N VAL A 167 5.90 27.31 -37.49
CA VAL A 167 6.77 27.78 -38.60
C VAL A 167 6.27 29.10 -39.16
N LYS A 168 5.04 29.53 -38.89
CA LYS A 168 4.43 30.75 -39.43
C LYS A 168 4.67 32.03 -38.62
N THR A 169 5.32 31.92 -37.47
CA THR A 169 5.62 33.04 -36.57
C THR A 169 7.09 33.46 -36.57
N LYS A 170 7.82 33.19 -37.66
CA LYS A 170 9.20 33.68 -37.83
C LYS A 170 9.26 34.69 -38.96
#